data_443c6b39a1f589e35e232f75cd7359ee
#
_entry.id   443c6b39a1f589e35e232f75cd7359ee
#
_cell.length_a   1.000
_cell.length_b   1.000
_cell.length_c   1.000
_cell.angle_alpha   90.00
_cell.angle_beta   90.00
_cell.angle_gamma   90.00
#
_symmetry.space_group_name_H-M   'P 1'
#
loop_
_entity.id
_entity.type
_entity.pdbx_description
1 polymer ?
#
loop_
_entity_poly.entity_id
_entity_poly.type
_entity_poly.pdbx_seq_one_letter_code
_entity_poly.pdbx_strand_id
1 'polypeptide(L)'
;REISENTIISQYRLSSGECLLVSLLHFVYNSIIRRSLPDDKEIIMLIDEIELALHPIAIKNLIDLLESLSKDYENLTIIITSHSPEVIRRVNPNNIFNIEYIDSENQSLSIINPCYPSYAIRDIYTHDGFDFILLVEDVLAKKIVQNAIRELRLERSRLINIVPVGGYRNVLELHLELQSKNILGVGRKIVSILDGDIQNSINKKYNALKKFFLPVPSIEKFIYKSVINEQNVYIKKEINDIFFTLTPFQEIINTYISQEKQTEQSLGERY
;
A
#
# COMPACT_ATOMS: atom_id res chain seq x y z
N ARG A 1 7.28 -12.98 -32.88
CA ARG A 1 7.74 -13.17 -34.29
C ARG A 1 9.23 -12.93 -34.31
N GLU A 2 10.00 -13.99 -34.56
CA GLU A 2 11.41 -13.86 -34.86
C GLU A 2 11.52 -13.13 -36.18
N ILE A 3 12.09 -11.94 -36.15
CA ILE A 3 12.47 -11.21 -37.36
C ILE A 3 13.86 -11.74 -37.71
N SER A 4 13.97 -12.43 -38.83
CA SER A 4 15.30 -12.87 -39.31
C SER A 4 16.18 -11.65 -39.56
N GLU A 5 17.47 -11.75 -39.24
CA GLU A 5 18.46 -10.66 -39.20
C GLU A 5 18.59 -9.77 -40.44
N ASN A 6 17.84 -10.03 -41.52
CA ASN A 6 17.95 -9.30 -42.81
C ASN A 6 16.64 -8.79 -43.40
N THR A 7 15.57 -8.67 -42.58
CA THR A 7 14.29 -8.17 -43.10
C THR A 7 14.12 -6.69 -42.79
N ILE A 8 14.35 -5.81 -43.77
CA ILE A 8 14.02 -4.39 -43.68
C ILE A 8 12.50 -4.23 -43.80
N ILE A 9 11.85 -3.81 -42.73
CA ILE A 9 10.44 -3.49 -42.72
C ILE A 9 10.26 -2.01 -43.09
N SER A 10 9.57 -1.75 -44.19
CA SER A 10 9.21 -0.36 -44.55
C SER A 10 8.29 0.24 -43.48
N GLN A 11 8.46 1.53 -43.15
CA GLN A 11 7.58 2.27 -42.25
C GLN A 11 6.10 2.18 -42.61
N TYR A 12 5.76 1.99 -43.88
CA TYR A 12 4.39 1.79 -44.35
C TYR A 12 3.77 0.44 -43.95
N ARG A 13 4.54 -0.48 -43.38
CA ARG A 13 4.07 -1.77 -42.86
C ARG A 13 4.03 -1.82 -41.35
N LEU A 14 4.42 -0.74 -40.68
CA LEU A 14 4.33 -0.61 -39.24
C LEU A 14 2.90 -0.26 -38.84
N SER A 15 2.46 -0.81 -37.74
CA SER A 15 1.23 -0.36 -37.07
C SER A 15 1.41 1.07 -36.55
N SER A 16 0.31 1.76 -36.26
CA SER A 16 0.36 3.11 -35.67
C SER A 16 1.19 3.17 -34.38
N GLY A 17 1.05 2.17 -33.52
CA GLY A 17 1.83 2.06 -32.30
C GLY A 17 3.32 1.83 -32.53
N GLU A 18 3.69 0.99 -33.50
CA GLU A 18 5.08 0.77 -33.89
C GLU A 18 5.71 2.05 -34.49
N CYS A 19 4.97 2.78 -35.31
CA CYS A 19 5.41 4.08 -35.83
C CYS A 19 5.65 5.09 -34.70
N LEU A 20 4.73 5.18 -33.76
CA LEU A 20 4.84 6.08 -32.61
C LEU A 20 6.04 5.72 -31.75
N LEU A 21 6.22 4.43 -31.44
CA LEU A 21 7.36 3.94 -30.65
C LEU A 21 8.69 4.25 -31.31
N VAL A 22 8.82 3.98 -32.62
CA VAL A 22 10.02 4.28 -33.40
C VAL A 22 10.30 5.80 -33.39
N SER A 23 9.28 6.63 -33.56
CA SER A 23 9.41 8.08 -33.52
C SER A 23 9.87 8.58 -32.15
N LEU A 24 9.30 8.03 -31.07
CA LEU A 24 9.70 8.34 -29.69
C LEU A 24 11.15 7.92 -29.41
N LEU A 25 11.51 6.68 -29.78
CA LEU A 25 12.89 6.20 -29.59
C LEU A 25 13.89 7.01 -30.40
N HIS A 26 13.53 7.41 -31.62
CA HIS A 26 14.38 8.28 -32.46
C HIS A 26 14.54 9.69 -31.83
N PHE A 27 13.45 10.23 -31.27
CA PHE A 27 13.50 11.49 -30.54
C PHE A 27 14.40 11.40 -29.32
N VAL A 28 14.24 10.37 -28.47
CA VAL A 28 15.07 10.10 -27.30
C VAL A 28 16.54 9.97 -27.69
N TYR A 29 16.84 9.14 -28.70
CA TYR A 29 18.20 8.94 -29.20
C TYR A 29 18.86 10.25 -29.65
N ASN A 30 18.17 11.03 -30.48
CA ASN A 30 18.73 12.28 -31.00
C ASN A 30 18.83 13.36 -29.91
N SER A 31 17.91 13.41 -28.96
CA SER A 31 17.91 14.47 -27.96
C SER A 31 18.88 14.21 -26.80
N ILE A 32 19.07 12.96 -26.42
CA ILE A 32 19.89 12.60 -25.27
C ILE A 32 21.23 12.01 -25.68
N ILE A 33 21.24 10.96 -26.51
CA ILE A 33 22.44 10.18 -26.79
C ILE A 33 23.31 10.87 -27.83
N ARG A 34 22.72 11.31 -28.96
CA ARG A 34 23.48 11.85 -30.08
C ARG A 34 24.04 13.25 -29.84
N ARG A 35 23.35 14.08 -29.08
CA ARG A 35 23.74 15.48 -28.88
C ARG A 35 24.88 15.69 -27.88
N SER A 36 25.26 14.64 -27.13
CA SER A 36 26.27 14.73 -26.04
C SER A 36 26.04 16.00 -25.23
N LEU A 37 24.87 16.09 -24.60
CA LEU A 37 24.50 17.30 -23.85
C LEU A 37 25.51 17.54 -22.74
N PRO A 38 25.89 18.80 -22.49
CA PRO A 38 26.78 19.12 -21.40
C PRO A 38 26.22 18.65 -20.08
N ASP A 39 27.01 18.05 -19.21
CA ASP A 39 26.62 17.52 -17.91
C ASP A 39 26.08 18.59 -16.95
N ASP A 40 26.31 19.87 -17.25
CA ASP A 40 25.90 21.03 -16.46
C ASP A 40 24.49 21.54 -16.77
N LYS A 41 23.79 20.95 -17.75
CA LYS A 41 22.43 21.37 -18.13
C LYS A 41 21.38 20.36 -17.72
N GLU A 42 20.36 20.82 -16.99
CA GLU A 42 19.17 20.05 -16.72
C GLU A 42 18.33 19.85 -18.00
N ILE A 43 17.89 18.61 -18.20
CA ILE A 43 17.06 18.21 -19.33
C ILE A 43 15.71 17.74 -18.77
N ILE A 44 14.63 18.32 -19.27
CA ILE A 44 13.28 17.89 -18.95
C ILE A 44 12.64 17.29 -20.20
N MET A 45 12.25 16.02 -20.11
CA MET A 45 11.49 15.34 -21.14
C MET A 45 10.04 15.20 -20.71
N LEU A 46 9.11 15.72 -21.51
CA LEU A 46 7.66 15.59 -21.28
C LEU A 46 7.08 14.63 -22.30
N ILE A 47 6.36 13.60 -21.83
CA ILE A 47 5.67 12.62 -22.68
C ILE A 47 4.21 12.60 -22.23
N ASP A 48 3.31 13.02 -23.12
CA ASP A 48 1.88 13.02 -22.86
C ASP A 48 1.25 11.72 -23.37
N GLU A 49 0.35 11.14 -22.56
CA GLU A 49 -0.39 9.90 -22.88
C GLU A 49 0.51 8.78 -23.41
N ILE A 50 1.52 8.38 -22.61
CA ILE A 50 2.55 7.39 -23.03
C ILE A 50 1.98 6.06 -23.54
N GLU A 51 0.76 5.71 -23.14
CA GLU A 51 0.06 4.50 -23.56
C GLU A 51 -0.58 4.58 -24.95
N LEU A 52 -0.64 5.75 -25.57
CA LEU A 52 -1.39 5.95 -26.81
C LEU A 52 -0.90 5.00 -27.91
N ALA A 53 -1.82 4.18 -28.41
CA ALA A 53 -1.60 3.18 -29.47
C ALA A 53 -0.54 2.10 -29.19
N LEU A 54 -0.06 1.95 -27.94
CA LEU A 54 0.94 0.95 -27.57
C LEU A 54 0.30 -0.30 -26.94
N HIS A 55 0.85 -1.46 -27.31
CA HIS A 55 0.51 -2.72 -26.64
C HIS A 55 1.09 -2.78 -25.23
N PRO A 56 0.44 -3.41 -24.22
CA PRO A 56 0.93 -3.47 -22.84
C PRO A 56 2.39 -3.93 -22.67
N ILE A 57 2.85 -4.86 -23.49
CA ILE A 57 4.26 -5.30 -23.48
C ILE A 57 5.19 -4.19 -23.96
N ALA A 58 4.78 -3.42 -24.97
CA ALA A 58 5.58 -2.28 -25.46
C ALA A 58 5.65 -1.16 -24.41
N ILE A 59 4.55 -0.87 -23.72
CA ILE A 59 4.50 0.08 -22.60
C ILE A 59 5.48 -0.34 -21.51
N LYS A 60 5.47 -1.62 -21.13
CA LYS A 60 6.42 -2.15 -20.15
C LYS A 60 7.86 -1.84 -20.53
N ASN A 61 8.25 -2.28 -21.73
CA ASN A 61 9.64 -2.13 -22.19
C ASN A 61 10.03 -0.66 -22.32
N LEU A 62 9.08 0.21 -22.69
CA LEU A 62 9.31 1.65 -22.79
C LEU A 62 9.54 2.27 -21.40
N ILE A 63 8.73 1.93 -20.39
CA ILE A 63 8.92 2.41 -19.03
C ILE A 63 10.26 1.94 -18.48
N ASP A 64 10.59 0.65 -18.64
CA ASP A 64 11.86 0.08 -18.20
C ASP A 64 13.06 0.84 -18.85
N LEU A 65 12.95 1.21 -20.12
CA LEU A 65 13.94 2.02 -20.83
C LEU A 65 14.04 3.44 -20.26
N LEU A 66 12.90 4.11 -20.05
CA LEU A 66 12.88 5.48 -19.52
C LEU A 66 13.44 5.55 -18.10
N GLU A 67 13.14 4.54 -17.25
CA GLU A 67 13.73 4.41 -15.92
C GLU A 67 15.25 4.19 -15.99
N SER A 68 15.74 3.39 -16.93
CA SER A 68 17.18 3.20 -17.13
C SER A 68 17.84 4.51 -17.53
N LEU A 69 17.27 5.22 -18.52
CA LEU A 69 17.79 6.50 -18.96
C LEU A 69 17.85 7.55 -17.85
N SER A 70 16.82 7.64 -17.00
CA SER A 70 16.84 8.59 -15.89
C SER A 70 17.84 8.23 -14.78
N LYS A 71 18.32 6.98 -14.72
CA LYS A 71 19.41 6.55 -13.83
C LYS A 71 20.79 6.78 -14.44
N ASP A 72 20.89 6.59 -15.76
CA ASP A 72 22.16 6.74 -16.49
C ASP A 72 22.55 8.22 -16.69
N TYR A 73 21.55 9.11 -16.71
CA TYR A 73 21.72 10.55 -16.91
C TYR A 73 21.14 11.32 -15.71
N GLU A 74 21.97 11.68 -14.74
CA GLU A 74 21.54 12.35 -13.48
C GLU A 74 20.86 13.70 -13.73
N ASN A 75 21.19 14.36 -14.84
CA ASN A 75 20.61 15.64 -15.24
C ASN A 75 19.30 15.50 -16.07
N LEU A 76 18.78 14.27 -16.26
CA LEU A 76 17.57 14.01 -17.03
C LEU A 76 16.37 13.77 -16.11
N THR A 77 15.38 14.65 -16.19
CA THR A 77 14.08 14.46 -15.58
C THR A 77 13.04 14.10 -16.63
N ILE A 78 12.37 12.94 -16.45
CA ILE A 78 11.31 12.48 -17.36
C ILE A 78 9.96 12.60 -16.65
N ILE A 79 9.05 13.37 -17.24
CA ILE A 79 7.68 13.53 -16.76
C ILE A 79 6.75 12.93 -17.81
N ILE A 80 5.91 12.00 -17.37
CA ILE A 80 4.93 11.33 -18.24
C ILE A 80 3.52 11.53 -17.70
N THR A 81 2.55 11.71 -18.59
CA THR A 81 1.14 11.59 -18.23
C THR A 81 0.59 10.26 -18.69
N SER A 82 -0.36 9.72 -17.94
CA SER A 82 -0.99 8.45 -18.28
C SER A 82 -2.30 8.25 -17.55
N HIS A 83 -3.26 7.63 -18.23
CA HIS A 83 -4.49 7.09 -17.66
C HIS A 83 -4.48 5.55 -17.63
N SER A 84 -3.38 4.92 -18.04
CA SER A 84 -3.27 3.46 -18.11
C SER A 84 -2.91 2.84 -16.76
N PRO A 85 -3.73 1.92 -16.25
CA PRO A 85 -3.38 1.15 -15.05
C PRO A 85 -2.06 0.38 -15.20
N GLU A 86 -1.72 -0.06 -16.43
CA GLU A 86 -0.48 -0.76 -16.72
C GLU A 86 0.76 0.13 -16.48
N VAL A 87 0.66 1.41 -16.81
CA VAL A 87 1.69 2.41 -16.50
C VAL A 87 1.75 2.67 -15.02
N ILE A 88 0.60 3.03 -14.41
CA ILE A 88 0.50 3.45 -13.02
C ILE A 88 1.00 2.36 -12.04
N ARG A 89 0.68 1.08 -12.31
CA ARG A 89 1.12 -0.05 -11.47
C ARG A 89 2.61 -0.34 -11.50
N ARG A 90 3.33 0.18 -12.48
CA ARG A 90 4.79 -0.07 -12.66
C ARG A 90 5.63 1.00 -12.00
N VAL A 91 5.14 2.21 -11.93
CA VAL A 91 5.85 3.36 -11.39
C VAL A 91 5.90 3.29 -9.86
N ASN A 92 7.04 3.67 -9.28
CA ASN A 92 7.16 3.76 -7.82
C ASN A 92 6.14 4.79 -7.29
N PRO A 93 5.39 4.48 -6.22
CA PRO A 93 4.42 5.41 -5.62
C PRO A 93 4.96 6.80 -5.30
N ASN A 94 6.25 6.92 -4.98
CA ASN A 94 6.91 8.21 -4.74
C ASN A 94 7.04 9.07 -6.01
N ASN A 95 6.96 8.45 -7.18
CA ASN A 95 7.06 9.12 -8.48
C ASN A 95 5.67 9.30 -9.13
N ILE A 96 4.60 8.95 -8.44
CA ILE A 96 3.22 9.16 -8.89
C ILE A 96 2.69 10.44 -8.25
N PHE A 97 2.28 11.37 -9.10
CA PHE A 97 1.63 12.63 -8.74
C PHE A 97 0.18 12.56 -9.25
N ASN A 98 -0.76 12.25 -8.36
CA ASN A 98 -2.18 12.23 -8.71
C ASN A 98 -2.76 13.64 -8.58
N ILE A 99 -3.34 14.15 -9.65
CA ILE A 99 -3.92 15.49 -9.70
C ILE A 99 -5.44 15.36 -9.61
N GLU A 100 -6.02 15.92 -8.56
CA GLU A 100 -7.48 15.90 -8.30
C GLU A 100 -8.04 17.30 -8.25
N TYR A 101 -9.25 17.49 -8.79
CA TYR A 101 -10.00 18.73 -8.58
C TYR A 101 -10.64 18.72 -7.18
N ILE A 102 -10.34 19.74 -6.37
CA ILE A 102 -10.98 19.91 -5.06
C ILE A 102 -12.33 20.58 -5.22
N ASP A 103 -12.39 21.60 -6.08
CA ASP A 103 -13.59 22.39 -6.31
C ASP A 103 -13.65 22.77 -7.79
N SER A 104 -14.71 22.34 -8.45
CA SER A 104 -14.94 22.62 -9.86
C SER A 104 -15.29 24.09 -10.12
N GLU A 105 -15.84 24.80 -9.13
CA GLU A 105 -16.21 26.21 -9.28
C GLU A 105 -15.00 27.16 -9.17
N ASN A 106 -14.06 26.83 -8.25
CA ASN A 106 -12.86 27.65 -8.01
C ASN A 106 -11.62 27.17 -8.77
N GLN A 107 -11.73 26.11 -9.57
CA GLN A 107 -10.62 25.50 -10.34
C GLN A 107 -9.40 25.15 -9.46
N SER A 108 -9.63 24.85 -8.18
CA SER A 108 -8.55 24.48 -7.29
C SER A 108 -8.13 23.02 -7.49
N LEU A 109 -6.82 22.80 -7.66
CA LEU A 109 -6.23 21.49 -7.85
C LEU A 109 -5.50 21.04 -6.58
N SER A 110 -5.56 19.73 -6.31
CA SER A 110 -4.74 19.07 -5.29
C SER A 110 -3.79 18.10 -5.97
N ILE A 111 -2.57 18.06 -5.47
CA ILE A 111 -1.57 17.09 -5.90
C ILE A 111 -1.32 16.13 -4.74
N ILE A 112 -1.51 14.84 -4.99
CA ILE A 112 -1.28 13.78 -4.02
C ILE A 112 0.00 13.05 -4.39
N ASN A 113 1.02 13.15 -3.52
CA ASN A 113 2.28 12.44 -3.63
C ASN A 113 2.81 12.13 -2.20
N PRO A 114 3.27 10.92 -1.90
CA PRO A 114 3.22 9.74 -2.77
C PRO A 114 1.79 9.25 -3.03
N CYS A 115 1.54 8.69 -4.21
CA CYS A 115 0.25 8.10 -4.55
C CYS A 115 0.41 6.63 -4.93
N TYR A 116 -0.48 5.78 -4.42
CA TYR A 116 -0.43 4.35 -4.67
C TYR A 116 -1.33 3.96 -5.86
N PRO A 117 -0.95 2.89 -6.62
CA PRO A 117 -1.63 2.56 -7.86
C PRO A 117 -3.13 2.36 -7.75
N SER A 118 -3.62 1.57 -6.77
CA SER A 118 -5.06 1.33 -6.64
C SER A 118 -5.82 2.60 -6.27
N TYR A 119 -5.18 3.49 -5.49
CA TYR A 119 -5.75 4.80 -5.19
C TYR A 119 -5.80 5.69 -6.44
N ALA A 120 -4.71 5.75 -7.21
CA ALA A 120 -4.64 6.60 -8.41
C ALA A 120 -5.64 6.21 -9.51
N ILE A 121 -5.92 4.90 -9.65
CA ILE A 121 -6.82 4.39 -10.70
C ILE A 121 -8.27 4.16 -10.25
N ARG A 122 -8.60 4.40 -8.97
CA ARG A 122 -9.93 4.15 -8.41
C ARG A 122 -11.05 4.89 -9.16
N ASP A 123 -10.77 6.09 -9.63
CA ASP A 123 -11.74 6.94 -10.32
C ASP A 123 -11.95 6.50 -11.78
N ILE A 124 -10.97 5.77 -12.33
CA ILE A 124 -11.04 5.20 -13.68
C ILE A 124 -11.73 3.83 -13.64
N TYR A 125 -11.44 3.03 -12.62
CA TYR A 125 -11.96 1.67 -12.44
C TYR A 125 -12.59 1.54 -11.06
N THR A 126 -13.88 1.32 -11.00
CA THR A 126 -14.67 1.26 -9.76
C THR A 126 -14.16 0.23 -8.74
N HIS A 127 -13.43 -0.81 -9.17
CA HIS A 127 -12.93 -1.88 -8.31
C HIS A 127 -11.57 -2.43 -8.79
N ASP A 128 -10.49 -1.82 -8.34
CA ASP A 128 -9.13 -2.36 -8.60
C ASP A 128 -8.50 -3.01 -7.37
N GLY A 129 -9.27 -3.21 -6.30
CA GLY A 129 -8.80 -3.79 -5.06
C GLY A 129 -8.10 -2.78 -4.14
N PHE A 130 -7.14 -3.27 -3.36
CA PHE A 130 -6.44 -2.47 -2.35
C PHE A 130 -4.93 -2.47 -2.60
N ASP A 131 -4.26 -1.38 -2.27
CA ASP A 131 -2.80 -1.27 -2.30
C ASP A 131 -2.16 -2.09 -1.17
N PHE A 132 -2.84 -2.10 0.00
CA PHE A 132 -2.39 -2.83 1.18
C PHE A 132 -3.51 -3.69 1.75
N ILE A 133 -3.18 -4.92 2.09
CA ILE A 133 -4.00 -5.79 2.92
C ILE A 133 -3.25 -6.02 4.22
N LEU A 134 -3.85 -5.56 5.32
CA LEU A 134 -3.33 -5.73 6.66
C LEU A 134 -4.09 -6.88 7.32
N LEU A 135 -3.39 -7.95 7.66
CA LEU A 135 -3.95 -9.10 8.36
C LEU A 135 -3.70 -8.90 9.86
N VAL A 136 -4.74 -8.97 10.65
CA VAL A 136 -4.71 -8.80 12.11
C VAL A 136 -5.34 -9.98 12.81
N GLU A 137 -5.06 -10.16 14.10
CA GLU A 137 -5.57 -11.32 14.84
C GLU A 137 -7.07 -11.21 15.09
N ASP A 138 -7.55 -10.05 15.51
CA ASP A 138 -8.95 -9.88 15.92
C ASP A 138 -9.54 -8.51 15.53
N VAL A 139 -10.79 -8.29 15.94
CA VAL A 139 -11.53 -7.06 15.65
C VAL A 139 -10.99 -5.88 16.46
N LEU A 140 -10.42 -6.11 17.64
CA LEU A 140 -9.89 -5.04 18.47
C LEU A 140 -8.58 -4.51 17.87
N ALA A 141 -7.68 -5.42 17.45
CA ALA A 141 -6.48 -5.07 16.69
C ALA A 141 -6.83 -4.32 15.40
N LYS A 142 -7.90 -4.75 14.68
CA LYS A 142 -8.42 -4.02 13.52
C LYS A 142 -8.78 -2.57 13.86
N LYS A 143 -9.53 -2.33 14.94
CA LYS A 143 -9.96 -0.98 15.34
C LYS A 143 -8.76 -0.08 15.67
N ILE A 144 -7.77 -0.61 16.36
CA ILE A 144 -6.55 0.14 16.73
C ILE A 144 -5.75 0.52 15.49
N VAL A 145 -5.50 -0.45 14.60
CA VAL A 145 -4.81 -0.19 13.34
C VAL A 145 -5.59 0.80 12.48
N GLN A 146 -6.91 0.71 12.46
CA GLN A 146 -7.79 1.63 11.75
C GLN A 146 -7.67 3.07 12.26
N ASN A 147 -7.64 3.25 13.58
CA ASN A 147 -7.41 4.56 14.20
C ASN A 147 -6.03 5.12 13.85
N ALA A 148 -4.97 4.32 13.97
CA ALA A 148 -3.62 4.74 13.61
C ALA A 148 -3.52 5.19 12.14
N ILE A 149 -4.14 4.44 11.21
CA ILE A 149 -4.21 4.79 9.79
C ILE A 149 -4.89 6.15 9.59
N ARG A 150 -6.00 6.40 10.30
CA ARG A 150 -6.76 7.65 10.22
C ARG A 150 -5.97 8.83 10.79
N GLU A 151 -5.37 8.68 11.96
CA GLU A 151 -4.53 9.72 12.58
C GLU A 151 -3.34 10.10 11.71
N LEU A 152 -2.69 9.10 11.11
CA LEU A 152 -1.58 9.28 10.18
C LEU A 152 -2.03 9.70 8.78
N ARG A 153 -3.33 9.83 8.54
CA ARG A 153 -3.93 10.21 7.25
C ARG A 153 -3.47 9.36 6.06
N LEU A 154 -3.15 8.08 6.31
CA LEU A 154 -2.61 7.19 5.28
C LEU A 154 -3.61 6.85 4.18
N GLU A 155 -4.90 6.91 4.45
CA GLU A 155 -5.99 6.67 3.48
C GLU A 155 -6.10 7.75 2.39
N ARG A 156 -5.39 8.88 2.53
CA ARG A 156 -5.40 9.95 1.53
C ARG A 156 -4.59 9.67 0.26
N SER A 157 -3.76 8.64 0.28
CA SER A 157 -2.85 8.34 -0.83
C SER A 157 -2.82 6.86 -1.20
N ARG A 158 -3.53 6.01 -0.46
CA ARG A 158 -3.52 4.55 -0.63
C ARG A 158 -4.78 3.89 -0.13
N LEU A 159 -5.20 2.84 -0.80
CA LEU A 159 -6.32 2.01 -0.37
C LEU A 159 -5.82 0.90 0.55
N ILE A 160 -6.34 0.88 1.77
CA ILE A 160 -5.94 -0.08 2.81
C ILE A 160 -7.17 -0.87 3.26
N ASN A 161 -7.08 -2.19 3.24
CA ASN A 161 -8.07 -3.06 3.85
C ASN A 161 -7.48 -3.79 5.05
N ILE A 162 -8.22 -3.86 6.16
CA ILE A 162 -7.80 -4.54 7.38
C ILE A 162 -8.72 -5.74 7.60
N VAL A 163 -8.14 -6.93 7.61
CA VAL A 163 -8.84 -8.20 7.69
C VAL A 163 -8.51 -8.89 9.01
N PRO A 164 -9.46 -9.04 9.95
CA PRO A 164 -9.28 -9.88 11.12
C PRO A 164 -9.38 -11.35 10.70
N VAL A 165 -8.38 -12.16 11.02
CA VAL A 165 -8.25 -13.55 10.55
C VAL A 165 -8.49 -14.57 11.67
N GLY A 166 -8.22 -14.16 12.94
CA GLY A 166 -8.25 -15.05 14.10
C GLY A 166 -6.88 -15.68 14.38
N GLY A 167 -6.32 -15.40 15.56
CA GLY A 167 -5.08 -15.95 16.09
C GLY A 167 -3.85 -15.87 15.16
N TYR A 168 -2.69 -15.64 15.73
CA TYR A 168 -1.46 -15.36 14.97
C TYR A 168 -1.07 -16.43 13.95
N ARG A 169 -1.37 -17.72 14.24
CA ARG A 169 -1.04 -18.82 13.32
C ARG A 169 -1.84 -18.72 12.02
N ASN A 170 -3.14 -18.46 12.13
CA ASN A 170 -4.02 -18.29 10.97
C ASN A 170 -3.63 -17.07 10.14
N VAL A 171 -3.26 -15.96 10.82
CA VAL A 171 -2.75 -14.75 10.16
C VAL A 171 -1.51 -15.05 9.32
N LEU A 172 -0.54 -15.76 9.91
CA LEU A 172 0.72 -16.08 9.22
C LEU A 172 0.55 -17.12 8.11
N GLU A 173 -0.33 -18.10 8.29
CA GLU A 173 -0.63 -19.10 7.25
C GLU A 173 -1.35 -18.47 6.07
N LEU A 174 -2.36 -17.64 6.32
CA LEU A 174 -3.05 -16.91 5.26
C LEU A 174 -2.08 -15.97 4.52
N HIS A 175 -1.22 -15.24 5.24
CA HIS A 175 -0.20 -14.38 4.63
C HIS A 175 0.71 -15.18 3.69
N LEU A 176 1.22 -16.31 4.18
CA LEU A 176 2.10 -17.19 3.40
C LEU A 176 1.40 -17.70 2.14
N GLU A 177 0.14 -18.11 2.25
CA GLU A 177 -0.63 -18.60 1.11
C GLU A 177 -0.89 -17.51 0.07
N LEU A 178 -1.36 -16.35 0.49
CA LEU A 178 -1.61 -15.20 -0.39
C LEU A 178 -0.34 -14.75 -1.12
N GLN A 179 0.80 -14.74 -0.42
CA GLN A 179 2.08 -14.33 -0.99
C GLN A 179 2.67 -15.39 -1.92
N SER A 180 2.70 -16.66 -1.51
CA SER A 180 3.32 -17.73 -2.28
C SER A 180 2.60 -18.00 -3.61
N LYS A 181 1.29 -17.88 -3.64
CA LYS A 181 0.45 -18.06 -4.83
C LYS A 181 0.22 -16.78 -5.61
N ASN A 182 0.78 -15.64 -5.17
CA ASN A 182 0.57 -14.32 -5.76
C ASN A 182 -0.91 -14.00 -6.02
N ILE A 183 -1.79 -14.38 -5.09
CA ILE A 183 -3.25 -14.29 -5.26
C ILE A 183 -3.74 -12.86 -5.51
N LEU A 184 -3.06 -11.88 -4.92
CA LEU A 184 -3.44 -10.48 -5.03
C LEU A 184 -2.90 -9.80 -6.31
N GLY A 185 -2.03 -10.47 -7.04
CA GLY A 185 -1.41 -9.90 -8.24
C GLY A 185 -0.29 -8.90 -7.95
N VAL A 186 0.17 -8.24 -9.00
CA VAL A 186 1.33 -7.32 -8.96
C VAL A 186 0.96 -5.99 -8.29
N GLY A 187 1.91 -5.43 -7.53
CA GLY A 187 1.80 -4.09 -6.94
C GLY A 187 1.09 -4.02 -5.60
N ARG A 188 0.40 -5.10 -5.17
CA ARG A 188 -0.30 -5.15 -3.90
C ARG A 188 0.59 -5.70 -2.79
N LYS A 189 0.44 -5.15 -1.59
CA LYS A 189 1.27 -5.50 -0.44
C LYS A 189 0.44 -6.13 0.67
N ILE A 190 0.94 -7.23 1.22
CA ILE A 190 0.37 -7.89 2.38
C ILE A 190 1.27 -7.63 3.57
N VAL A 191 0.68 -7.32 4.71
CA VAL A 191 1.39 -7.09 5.97
C VAL A 191 0.60 -7.74 7.10
N SER A 192 1.26 -8.50 7.95
CA SER A 192 0.68 -9.00 9.19
C SER A 192 1.00 -8.06 10.34
N ILE A 193 0.00 -7.75 11.16
CA ILE A 193 0.17 -7.01 12.41
C ILE A 193 -0.33 -7.91 13.53
N LEU A 194 0.58 -8.29 14.40
CA LEU A 194 0.41 -9.32 15.42
C LEU A 194 0.57 -8.72 16.81
N ASP A 195 0.07 -9.41 17.81
CA ASP A 195 0.28 -9.04 19.21
C ASP A 195 1.76 -9.15 19.62
N GLY A 196 2.19 -8.33 20.58
CA GLY A 196 3.61 -8.25 20.96
C GLY A 196 4.12 -9.48 21.68
N ASP A 197 3.26 -10.25 22.37
CA ASP A 197 3.66 -11.41 23.18
C ASP A 197 4.16 -12.60 22.35
N ILE A 198 3.82 -12.66 21.07
CA ILE A 198 4.22 -13.76 20.20
C ILE A 198 5.51 -13.50 19.41
N GLN A 199 6.12 -12.32 19.55
CA GLN A 199 7.31 -11.91 18.79
C GLN A 199 8.43 -12.95 18.80
N ASN A 200 8.67 -13.57 19.97
CA ASN A 200 9.73 -14.57 20.17
C ASN A 200 9.29 -16.02 19.86
N SER A 201 8.01 -16.24 19.55
CA SER A 201 7.40 -17.57 19.40
C SER A 201 7.18 -17.97 17.96
N ILE A 202 7.55 -17.10 16.99
CA ILE A 202 7.26 -17.30 15.58
C ILE A 202 8.20 -18.34 14.96
N ASN A 203 7.62 -19.30 14.25
CA ASN A 203 8.38 -20.32 13.53
C ASN A 203 9.19 -19.68 12.39
N LYS A 204 10.40 -20.20 12.18
CA LYS A 204 11.35 -19.74 11.15
C LYS A 204 10.76 -19.75 9.72
N LYS A 205 9.80 -20.62 9.42
CA LYS A 205 9.12 -20.66 8.10
C LYS A 205 8.45 -19.36 7.70
N TYR A 206 8.11 -18.49 8.67
CA TYR A 206 7.46 -17.20 8.43
C TYR A 206 8.43 -16.01 8.42
N ASN A 207 9.75 -16.25 8.47
CA ASN A 207 10.72 -15.15 8.56
C ASN A 207 10.68 -14.21 7.34
N ALA A 208 10.40 -14.73 6.17
CA ALA A 208 10.32 -13.95 4.92
C ALA A 208 9.05 -13.07 4.82
N LEU A 209 8.04 -13.29 5.66
CA LEU A 209 6.81 -12.51 5.64
C LEU A 209 7.02 -11.13 6.25
N LYS A 210 6.43 -10.10 5.63
CA LYS A 210 6.42 -8.76 6.18
C LYS A 210 5.44 -8.67 7.33
N LYS A 211 5.96 -8.57 8.55
CA LYS A 211 5.17 -8.57 9.78
C LYS A 211 5.67 -7.53 10.75
N PHE A 212 4.75 -6.98 11.53
CA PHE A 212 4.98 -6.06 12.63
C PHE A 212 4.25 -6.54 13.87
N PHE A 213 4.67 -6.03 15.01
CA PHE A 213 4.10 -6.38 16.31
C PHE A 213 3.55 -5.13 16.97
N LEU A 214 2.40 -5.26 17.61
CA LEU A 214 1.88 -4.22 18.47
C LEU A 214 2.84 -4.00 19.64
N PRO A 215 2.96 -2.77 20.16
CA PRO A 215 3.87 -2.46 21.27
C PRO A 215 3.38 -2.97 22.62
N VAL A 216 2.33 -3.75 22.64
CA VAL A 216 1.71 -4.35 23.82
C VAL A 216 1.60 -5.87 23.64
N PRO A 217 1.66 -6.66 24.73
CA PRO A 217 1.59 -8.13 24.64
C PRO A 217 0.31 -8.61 23.97
N SER A 218 -0.85 -8.29 24.53
CA SER A 218 -2.15 -8.24 23.87
C SER A 218 -2.91 -7.07 24.44
N ILE A 219 -3.86 -6.56 23.69
CA ILE A 219 -4.58 -5.35 24.08
C ILE A 219 -5.43 -5.63 25.31
N GLU A 220 -6.10 -6.79 25.35
CA GLU A 220 -6.90 -7.21 26.49
C GLU A 220 -6.02 -7.38 27.73
N LYS A 221 -4.90 -8.06 27.62
CA LYS A 221 -3.94 -8.23 28.74
C LYS A 221 -3.40 -6.89 29.21
N PHE A 222 -3.10 -5.96 28.30
CA PHE A 222 -2.63 -4.63 28.64
C PHE A 222 -3.71 -3.84 29.41
N ILE A 223 -4.94 -3.81 28.91
CA ILE A 223 -6.06 -3.13 29.59
C ILE A 223 -6.33 -3.77 30.93
N TYR A 224 -6.42 -5.10 31.00
CA TYR A 224 -6.64 -5.82 32.23
C TYR A 224 -5.56 -5.48 33.28
N LYS A 225 -4.29 -5.59 32.91
CA LYS A 225 -3.18 -5.27 33.79
C LYS A 225 -3.22 -3.83 34.26
N SER A 226 -3.34 -2.89 33.36
CA SER A 226 -3.28 -1.45 33.67
C SER A 226 -4.49 -0.96 34.46
N VAL A 227 -5.69 -1.48 34.14
CA VAL A 227 -6.96 -0.98 34.71
C VAL A 227 -7.36 -1.75 35.97
N ILE A 228 -7.22 -3.08 35.96
CA ILE A 228 -7.67 -3.94 37.05
C ILE A 228 -6.56 -4.13 38.10
N ASN A 229 -5.36 -4.56 37.67
CA ASN A 229 -4.28 -4.91 38.60
C ASN A 229 -3.54 -3.66 39.11
N GLU A 230 -3.08 -2.80 38.23
CA GLU A 230 -2.29 -1.63 38.55
C GLU A 230 -3.13 -0.40 38.94
N GLN A 231 -4.43 -0.45 38.67
CA GLN A 231 -5.40 0.65 38.90
C GLN A 231 -4.92 2.01 38.40
N ASN A 232 -4.32 2.03 37.22
CA ASN A 232 -3.78 3.23 36.63
C ASN A 232 -4.88 4.27 36.35
N VAL A 233 -4.91 5.32 37.19
CA VAL A 233 -5.93 6.37 37.16
C VAL A 233 -5.94 7.12 35.82
N TYR A 234 -4.73 7.36 35.27
CA TYR A 234 -4.60 8.08 33.99
C TYR A 234 -5.23 7.28 32.83
N ILE A 235 -4.86 6.01 32.69
CA ILE A 235 -5.42 5.15 31.62
C ILE A 235 -6.93 4.96 31.81
N LYS A 236 -7.40 4.78 33.05
CA LYS A 236 -8.85 4.70 33.34
C LYS A 236 -9.58 5.95 32.88
N LYS A 237 -9.05 7.13 33.19
CA LYS A 237 -9.62 8.42 32.82
C LYS A 237 -9.66 8.59 31.30
N GLU A 238 -8.55 8.38 30.63
CA GLU A 238 -8.46 8.49 29.17
C GLU A 238 -9.45 7.55 28.45
N ILE A 239 -9.51 6.29 28.89
CA ILE A 239 -10.45 5.33 28.33
C ILE A 239 -11.90 5.78 28.58
N ASN A 240 -12.22 6.23 29.80
CA ASN A 240 -13.56 6.70 30.14
C ASN A 240 -13.94 7.92 29.28
N ASP A 241 -13.10 8.92 29.20
CA ASP A 241 -13.41 10.20 28.56
C ASP A 241 -13.52 10.06 27.01
N ILE A 242 -12.79 9.13 26.41
CA ILE A 242 -12.77 8.95 24.96
C ILE A 242 -13.85 7.96 24.48
N PHE A 243 -14.08 6.87 25.22
CA PHE A 243 -14.87 5.74 24.70
C PHE A 243 -16.19 5.51 25.45
N PHE A 244 -16.32 5.95 26.70
CA PHE A 244 -17.47 5.63 27.54
C PHE A 244 -18.30 6.86 27.90
N THR A 245 -19.01 7.38 26.91
CA THR A 245 -19.85 8.58 27.07
C THR A 245 -21.25 8.29 27.64
N LEU A 246 -21.77 7.06 27.49
CA LEU A 246 -23.12 6.67 27.91
C LEU A 246 -23.12 5.93 29.24
N THR A 247 -22.21 5.01 29.44
CA THR A 247 -22.05 4.22 30.68
C THR A 247 -20.67 4.43 31.23
N PRO A 248 -20.51 4.87 32.51
CA PRO A 248 -19.21 5.07 33.11
C PRO A 248 -18.35 3.80 33.07
N PHE A 249 -17.10 3.92 32.64
CA PHE A 249 -16.19 2.79 32.51
C PHE A 249 -16.04 2.01 33.84
N GLN A 250 -16.14 2.70 34.99
CA GLN A 250 -16.07 2.06 36.32
C GLN A 250 -17.23 1.09 36.56
N GLU A 251 -18.42 1.34 36.04
CA GLU A 251 -19.56 0.41 36.16
C GLU A 251 -19.34 -0.87 35.38
N ILE A 252 -18.74 -0.75 34.18
CA ILE A 252 -18.37 -1.90 33.35
C ILE A 252 -17.30 -2.75 34.05
N ILE A 253 -16.30 -2.10 34.66
CA ILE A 253 -15.25 -2.78 35.45
C ILE A 253 -15.89 -3.53 36.62
N ASN A 254 -16.78 -2.89 37.37
CA ASN A 254 -17.44 -3.50 38.53
C ASN A 254 -18.28 -4.69 38.11
N THR A 255 -18.99 -4.58 36.99
CA THR A 255 -19.79 -5.69 36.45
C THR A 255 -18.91 -6.85 36.01
N TYR A 256 -17.78 -6.56 35.34
CA TYR A 256 -16.81 -7.58 34.94
C TYR A 256 -16.22 -8.32 36.13
N ILE A 257 -15.73 -7.60 37.15
CA ILE A 257 -15.17 -8.19 38.38
C ILE A 257 -16.19 -9.06 39.11
N SER A 258 -17.48 -8.63 39.16
CA SER A 258 -18.54 -9.43 39.79
C SER A 258 -18.84 -10.72 39.02
N GLN A 259 -18.79 -10.67 37.68
CA GLN A 259 -18.97 -11.85 36.82
C GLN A 259 -17.79 -12.80 36.92
N GLU A 260 -16.54 -12.27 36.95
CA GLU A 260 -15.32 -13.08 37.07
C GLU A 260 -15.32 -13.85 38.42
N LYS A 261 -15.70 -13.21 39.53
CA LYS A 261 -15.87 -13.88 40.84
C LYS A 261 -16.91 -14.99 40.82
N GLN A 262 -18.00 -14.81 40.06
CA GLN A 262 -19.01 -15.87 39.87
C GLN A 262 -18.47 -17.01 39.01
N THR A 263 -17.67 -16.70 37.99
CA THR A 263 -17.09 -17.69 37.08
C THR A 263 -15.96 -18.46 37.73
N GLU A 264 -15.10 -17.84 38.53
CA GLU A 264 -14.07 -18.51 39.31
C GLU A 264 -14.67 -19.48 40.36
N GLN A 265 -15.78 -19.10 40.99
CA GLN A 265 -16.54 -20.03 41.85
C GLN A 265 -17.12 -21.22 41.07
N SER A 266 -17.45 -21.04 39.79
CA SER A 266 -17.98 -22.10 38.92
C SER A 266 -16.85 -22.89 38.20
N LEU A 267 -15.66 -22.33 38.02
CA LEU A 267 -14.49 -22.98 37.41
C LEU A 267 -13.62 -23.68 38.47
N GLY A 268 -13.67 -23.28 39.74
CA GLY A 268 -13.00 -23.96 40.85
C GLY A 268 -13.41 -25.40 41.06
N GLU A 269 -14.50 -25.84 40.41
CA GLU A 269 -14.96 -27.26 40.38
C GLU A 269 -14.48 -28.01 39.12
N ARG A 270 -13.67 -27.42 38.22
CA ARG A 270 -13.26 -28.03 36.94
C ARG A 270 -11.76 -28.14 36.70
N TYR A 271 -10.92 -27.82 37.70
CA TYR A 271 -9.49 -28.08 37.67
C TYR A 271 -9.00 -28.84 38.87
#